data_3524221c304d3637649d1d3e6b4ce080
#
_entry.id   3524221c304d3637649d1d3e6b4ce080
#
_cell.length_a   1.000
_cell.length_b   1.000
_cell.length_c   1.000
_cell.angle_alpha   90.00
_cell.angle_beta   90.00
_cell.angle_gamma   90.00
#
_symmetry.space_group_name_H-M   'P 1'
#
loop_
_entity.id
_entity.type
_entity.pdbx_description
1 polymer ?
#
loop_
_entity_poly.entity_id
_entity_poly.type
_entity_poly.pdbx_seq_one_letter_code
_entity_poly.pdbx_strand_id
1 'polypeptide(L)'
;MAKRAAGADVTRVWDLGVRLFHWLIVAGVATALVTGLFGPRNLLNIHIAAGAAIGGLVVFRVVWGLTGSTYARFSSFPIHFTAINADLAGLVAGRRPRYRGHNPLGSLMVLALLVVISLSVMTGVITLGGVDKQGPLAFAVTYVSGKAAQRLQIGRAHV
;
A
#
# COMPACT_ATOMS: atom_id res chain seq x y z
N MET A 1 53.19 -5.79 9.13
CA MET A 1 51.99 -6.52 8.78
C MET A 1 50.80 -5.55 8.92
N ALA A 2 50.32 -4.97 7.83
CA ALA A 2 49.19 -4.03 7.83
C ALA A 2 47.90 -4.83 7.86
N LYS A 3 47.11 -4.68 8.91
CA LYS A 3 45.78 -5.26 9.10
C LYS A 3 44.84 -4.56 8.09
N ARG A 4 44.48 -5.23 6.98
CA ARG A 4 43.44 -4.77 6.05
C ARG A 4 42.18 -4.49 6.87
N ALA A 5 41.76 -3.24 6.90
CA ALA A 5 40.45 -2.87 7.40
C ALA A 5 39.41 -3.62 6.56
N ALA A 6 38.68 -4.52 7.20
CA ALA A 6 37.54 -5.21 6.60
C ALA A 6 36.56 -4.13 6.12
N GLY A 7 36.35 -4.06 4.82
CA GLY A 7 35.39 -3.13 4.23
C GLY A 7 34.04 -3.33 4.88
N ALA A 8 33.47 -2.27 5.41
CA ALA A 8 32.12 -2.28 5.92
C ALA A 8 31.20 -2.70 4.78
N ASP A 9 30.66 -3.91 4.87
CA ASP A 9 29.67 -4.42 3.92
C ASP A 9 28.47 -3.50 3.98
N VAL A 10 28.32 -2.64 2.96
CA VAL A 10 27.20 -1.71 2.84
C VAL A 10 25.98 -2.54 2.44
N THR A 11 25.29 -3.05 3.43
CA THR A 11 24.06 -3.82 3.23
C THR A 11 22.97 -2.87 2.71
N ARG A 12 22.59 -2.99 1.45
CA ARG A 12 21.43 -2.25 0.89
C ARG A 12 20.15 -2.80 1.51
N VAL A 13 19.64 -2.11 2.53
CA VAL A 13 18.41 -2.47 3.23
C VAL A 13 17.16 -2.27 2.34
N TRP A 14 17.19 -1.26 1.48
CA TRP A 14 16.08 -0.92 0.57
C TRP A 14 16.46 -1.25 -0.87
N ASP A 15 15.86 -2.30 -1.41
CA ASP A 15 16.07 -2.67 -2.80
C ASP A 15 15.33 -1.73 -3.77
N LEU A 16 15.69 -1.82 -5.06
CA LEU A 16 15.10 -1.00 -6.10
C LEU A 16 13.59 -1.23 -6.24
N GLY A 17 13.14 -2.50 -6.09
CA GLY A 17 11.74 -2.87 -6.20
C GLY A 17 10.86 -2.17 -5.16
N VAL A 18 11.30 -2.14 -3.89
CA VAL A 18 10.58 -1.45 -2.80
C VAL A 18 10.59 0.07 -3.00
N ARG A 19 11.71 0.63 -3.47
CA ARG A 19 11.80 2.08 -3.73
C ARG A 19 10.89 2.52 -4.88
N LEU A 20 10.89 1.80 -5.99
CA LEU A 20 10.01 2.08 -7.13
C LEU A 20 8.55 1.92 -6.72
N PHE A 21 8.21 0.81 -6.05
CA PHE A 21 6.87 0.62 -5.51
C PHE A 21 6.41 1.82 -4.68
N HIS A 22 7.25 2.27 -3.74
CA HIS A 22 6.90 3.38 -2.85
C HIS A 22 6.53 4.66 -3.62
N TRP A 23 7.37 5.08 -4.57
CA TRP A 23 7.11 6.31 -5.32
C TRP A 23 5.94 6.18 -6.29
N LEU A 24 5.79 5.02 -6.92
CA LEU A 24 4.68 4.77 -7.83
C LEU A 24 3.34 4.69 -7.07
N ILE A 25 3.31 4.07 -5.89
CA ILE A 25 2.08 4.01 -5.08
C ILE A 25 1.70 5.39 -4.55
N VAL A 26 2.67 6.22 -4.13
CA VAL A 26 2.42 7.61 -3.72
C VAL A 26 1.83 8.42 -4.86
N ALA A 27 2.43 8.37 -6.05
CA ALA A 27 1.92 9.07 -7.23
C ALA A 27 0.53 8.58 -7.63
N GLY A 28 0.32 7.27 -7.65
CA GLY A 28 -0.98 6.66 -7.99
C GLY A 28 -2.08 7.07 -7.01
N VAL A 29 -1.80 6.97 -5.69
CA VAL A 29 -2.77 7.35 -4.64
C VAL A 29 -3.06 8.85 -4.70
N ALA A 30 -2.06 9.72 -4.88
CA ALA A 30 -2.27 11.15 -5.04
C ALA A 30 -3.16 11.46 -6.25
N THR A 31 -2.89 10.82 -7.40
CA THR A 31 -3.72 10.95 -8.61
C THR A 31 -5.15 10.49 -8.36
N ALA A 32 -5.33 9.32 -7.73
CA ALA A 32 -6.65 8.78 -7.43
C ALA A 32 -7.42 9.69 -6.45
N LEU A 33 -6.77 10.24 -5.42
CA LEU A 33 -7.40 11.17 -4.48
C LEU A 33 -7.82 12.46 -5.16
N VAL A 34 -6.93 13.09 -5.92
CA VAL A 34 -7.23 14.36 -6.61
C VAL A 34 -8.38 14.18 -7.61
N THR A 35 -8.31 13.13 -8.43
CA THR A 35 -9.35 12.87 -9.44
C THR A 35 -10.66 12.38 -8.84
N GLY A 36 -10.63 11.67 -7.72
CA GLY A 36 -11.82 11.15 -7.06
C GLY A 36 -12.54 12.16 -6.18
N LEU A 37 -11.82 13.05 -5.48
CA LEU A 37 -12.42 14.03 -4.56
C LEU A 37 -12.72 15.37 -5.23
N PHE A 38 -11.87 15.79 -6.14
CA PHE A 38 -11.93 17.13 -6.73
C PHE A 38 -12.11 17.12 -8.26
N GLY A 39 -11.99 15.95 -8.88
CA GLY A 39 -12.03 15.84 -10.34
C GLY A 39 -13.45 15.93 -10.91
N PRO A 40 -13.66 16.69 -11.97
CA PRO A 40 -14.89 16.64 -12.73
C PRO A 40 -15.03 15.27 -13.44
N ARG A 41 -16.26 14.94 -13.88
CA ARG A 41 -16.57 13.61 -14.47
C ARG A 41 -15.69 13.20 -15.66
N ASN A 42 -15.15 14.16 -16.41
CA ASN A 42 -14.20 13.87 -17.50
C ASN A 42 -12.85 13.28 -17.03
N LEU A 43 -12.50 13.38 -15.74
CA LEU A 43 -11.32 12.76 -15.16
C LEU A 43 -11.55 11.33 -14.62
N LEU A 44 -12.78 10.80 -14.74
CA LEU A 44 -13.13 9.46 -14.26
C LEU A 44 -12.23 8.39 -14.87
N ASN A 45 -11.90 8.47 -16.15
CA ASN A 45 -11.00 7.52 -16.82
C ASN A 45 -9.59 7.54 -16.20
N ILE A 46 -9.10 8.71 -15.79
CA ILE A 46 -7.80 8.86 -15.12
C ILE A 46 -7.87 8.24 -13.72
N HIS A 47 -8.97 8.45 -13.00
CA HIS A 47 -9.20 7.82 -11.70
C HIS A 47 -9.21 6.29 -11.80
N ILE A 48 -9.94 5.74 -12.77
CA ILE A 48 -10.00 4.29 -13.02
C ILE A 48 -8.63 3.74 -13.38
N ALA A 49 -7.89 4.42 -14.27
CA ALA A 49 -6.54 4.00 -14.65
C ALA A 49 -5.57 4.05 -13.47
N ALA A 50 -5.62 5.08 -12.64
CA ALA A 50 -4.83 5.17 -11.42
C ALA A 50 -5.18 4.04 -10.44
N GLY A 51 -6.46 3.75 -10.24
CA GLY A 51 -6.93 2.63 -9.42
C GLY A 51 -6.44 1.27 -9.92
N ALA A 52 -6.48 1.04 -11.22
CA ALA A 52 -5.96 -0.19 -11.83
C ALA A 52 -4.44 -0.31 -11.65
N ALA A 53 -3.69 0.78 -11.85
CA ALA A 53 -2.25 0.81 -11.62
C ALA A 53 -1.90 0.52 -10.15
N ILE A 54 -2.63 1.13 -9.20
CA ILE A 54 -2.50 0.86 -7.76
C ILE A 54 -2.75 -0.62 -7.47
N GLY A 55 -3.80 -1.22 -8.07
CA GLY A 55 -4.10 -2.64 -7.91
C GLY A 55 -2.94 -3.53 -8.38
N GLY A 56 -2.36 -3.24 -9.54
CA GLY A 56 -1.16 -3.94 -10.03
C GLY A 56 0.05 -3.79 -9.11
N LEU A 57 0.27 -2.58 -8.56
CA LEU A 57 1.34 -2.33 -7.60
C LEU A 57 1.14 -3.08 -6.28
N VAL A 58 -0.10 -3.20 -5.79
CA VAL A 58 -0.41 -3.99 -4.60
C VAL A 58 -0.09 -5.47 -4.83
N VAL A 59 -0.51 -6.04 -5.97
CA VAL A 59 -0.17 -7.41 -6.34
C VAL A 59 1.34 -7.59 -6.41
N PHE A 60 2.05 -6.69 -7.10
CA PHE A 60 3.52 -6.70 -7.13
C PHE A 60 4.11 -6.69 -5.73
N ARG A 61 3.63 -5.82 -4.83
CA ARG A 61 4.16 -5.70 -3.46
C ARG A 61 3.92 -6.96 -2.64
N VAL A 62 2.78 -7.60 -2.80
CA VAL A 62 2.47 -8.88 -2.13
C VAL A 62 3.44 -9.96 -2.62
N VAL A 63 3.58 -10.15 -3.93
CA VAL A 63 4.51 -11.12 -4.51
C VAL A 63 5.94 -10.82 -4.07
N TRP A 64 6.38 -9.56 -4.15
CA TRP A 64 7.72 -9.16 -3.72
C TRP A 64 7.93 -9.29 -2.20
N GLY A 65 6.86 -9.14 -1.42
CA GLY A 65 6.88 -9.40 0.03
C GLY A 65 7.02 -10.88 0.40
N LEU A 66 6.74 -11.79 -0.54
CA LEU A 66 6.93 -13.23 -0.34
C LEU A 66 8.26 -13.72 -0.92
N THR A 67 8.68 -13.22 -2.09
CA THR A 67 9.80 -13.76 -2.87
C THR A 67 11.00 -12.82 -2.98
N GLY A 68 10.86 -11.54 -2.63
CA GLY A 68 11.87 -10.50 -2.81
C GLY A 68 13.08 -10.62 -1.88
N SER A 69 13.85 -9.55 -1.77
CA SER A 69 15.05 -9.48 -0.95
C SER A 69 14.75 -9.67 0.55
N THR A 70 15.74 -10.06 1.33
CA THR A 70 15.57 -10.38 2.77
C THR A 70 14.82 -9.31 3.55
N TYR A 71 15.12 -8.03 3.32
CA TYR A 71 14.48 -6.91 4.02
C TYR A 71 13.14 -6.47 3.39
N ALA A 72 12.82 -6.92 2.17
CA ALA A 72 11.53 -6.68 1.51
C ALA A 72 10.45 -7.66 1.93
N ARG A 73 10.85 -8.85 2.40
CA ARG A 73 9.92 -9.93 2.77
C ARG A 73 9.15 -9.61 4.04
N PHE A 74 7.88 -9.96 4.05
CA PHE A 74 7.03 -9.85 5.25
C PHE A 74 7.51 -10.73 6.41
N SER A 75 8.21 -11.85 6.11
CA SER A 75 8.81 -12.70 7.13
C SER A 75 9.92 -12.03 7.95
N SER A 76 10.51 -10.95 7.43
CA SER A 76 11.52 -10.15 8.14
C SER A 76 10.93 -9.06 9.05
N PHE A 77 9.61 -8.90 9.07
CA PHE A 77 8.94 -7.87 9.86
C PHE A 77 8.88 -8.28 11.34
N PRO A 78 9.40 -7.46 12.26
CA PRO A 78 9.42 -7.80 13.69
C PRO A 78 8.05 -7.52 14.35
N ILE A 79 6.99 -8.20 13.88
CA ILE A 79 5.61 -8.00 14.34
C ILE A 79 5.32 -8.93 15.52
N HIS A 80 5.96 -8.64 16.65
CA HIS A 80 5.68 -9.31 17.91
C HIS A 80 5.07 -8.28 18.88
N PHE A 81 4.07 -8.69 19.64
CA PHE A 81 3.37 -7.80 20.57
C PHE A 81 4.33 -7.09 21.54
N THR A 82 5.31 -7.83 22.05
CA THR A 82 6.36 -7.27 22.93
C THR A 82 7.22 -6.21 22.22
N ALA A 83 7.60 -6.44 20.96
CA ALA A 83 8.39 -5.50 20.18
C ALA A 83 7.61 -4.23 19.82
N ILE A 84 6.33 -4.37 19.49
CA ILE A 84 5.43 -3.24 19.21
C ILE A 84 5.27 -2.36 20.46
N ASN A 85 5.01 -2.97 21.62
CA ASN A 85 4.87 -2.23 22.88
C ASN A 85 6.18 -1.55 23.29
N ALA A 86 7.32 -2.21 23.11
CA ALA A 86 8.63 -1.64 23.39
C ALA A 86 8.95 -0.44 22.49
N ASP A 87 8.61 -0.55 21.19
CA ASP A 87 8.81 0.53 20.21
C ASP A 87 7.89 1.73 20.52
N LEU A 88 6.63 1.46 20.87
CA LEU A 88 5.68 2.48 21.30
C LEU A 88 6.12 3.20 22.58
N ALA A 89 6.52 2.45 23.61
CA ALA A 89 7.03 3.00 24.84
C ALA A 89 8.32 3.82 24.61
N GLY A 90 9.20 3.33 23.73
CA GLY A 90 10.40 4.04 23.31
C GLY A 90 10.07 5.37 22.62
N LEU A 91 9.07 5.38 21.74
CA LEU A 91 8.61 6.58 21.04
C LEU A 91 8.08 7.64 22.03
N VAL A 92 7.24 7.22 22.97
CA VAL A 92 6.69 8.10 24.02
C VAL A 92 7.81 8.64 24.93
N ALA A 93 8.83 7.82 25.24
CA ALA A 93 9.98 8.22 26.05
C ALA A 93 11.05 9.03 25.26
N GLY A 94 10.80 9.39 24.00
CA GLY A 94 11.76 10.10 23.15
C GLY A 94 12.98 9.27 22.74
N ARG A 95 12.98 7.97 22.99
CA ARG A 95 14.06 7.04 22.61
C ARG A 95 13.79 6.52 21.19
N ARG A 96 14.81 6.56 20.33
CA ARG A 96 14.72 6.04 18.95
C ARG A 96 15.69 4.89 18.77
N PRO A 97 15.27 3.64 19.06
CA PRO A 97 16.11 2.48 18.78
C PRO A 97 16.44 2.42 17.29
N ARG A 98 17.68 2.03 16.97
CA ARG A 98 18.12 1.88 15.59
C ARG A 98 17.84 0.45 15.11
N TYR A 99 16.97 0.32 14.11
CA TYR A 99 16.68 -0.94 13.44
C TYR A 99 17.44 -1.03 12.12
N ARG A 100 17.90 -2.20 11.72
CA ARG A 100 18.57 -2.44 10.43
C ARG A 100 17.57 -2.57 9.24
N GLY A 101 16.28 -2.47 9.50
CA GLY A 101 15.20 -2.57 8.52
C GLY A 101 13.97 -1.83 9.01
N HIS A 102 12.79 -2.41 8.83
CA HIS A 102 11.57 -1.84 9.38
C HIS A 102 11.55 -1.98 10.91
N ASN A 103 11.16 -0.91 11.62
CA ASN A 103 10.82 -1.03 13.03
C ASN A 103 9.43 -1.70 13.19
N PRO A 104 9.08 -2.21 14.38
CA PRO A 104 7.81 -2.90 14.62
C PRO A 104 6.57 -2.11 14.21
N LEU A 105 6.49 -0.84 14.60
CA LEU A 105 5.36 0.05 14.24
C LEU A 105 5.32 0.34 12.75
N GLY A 106 6.47 0.57 12.09
CA GLY A 106 6.55 0.77 10.65
C GLY A 106 6.13 -0.46 9.86
N SER A 107 6.49 -1.66 10.34
CA SER A 107 6.04 -2.93 9.74
C SER A 107 4.52 -3.08 9.81
N LEU A 108 3.93 -2.78 10.96
CA LEU A 108 2.48 -2.82 11.15
C LEU A 108 1.78 -1.80 10.24
N MET A 109 2.33 -0.58 10.13
CA MET A 109 1.80 0.47 9.26
C MET A 109 1.82 0.05 7.78
N VAL A 110 2.92 -0.58 7.31
CA VAL A 110 2.99 -1.08 5.93
C VAL A 110 1.89 -2.09 5.65
N LEU A 111 1.66 -3.05 6.55
CA LEU A 111 0.59 -4.05 6.38
C LEU A 111 -0.79 -3.41 6.44
N ALA A 112 -1.04 -2.51 7.39
CA ALA A 112 -2.31 -1.80 7.49
C ALA A 112 -2.61 -0.99 6.21
N LEU A 113 -1.63 -0.26 5.68
CA LEU A 113 -1.78 0.48 4.43
C LEU A 113 -2.05 -0.44 3.24
N LEU A 114 -1.35 -1.58 3.13
CA LEU A 114 -1.61 -2.55 2.08
C LEU A 114 -3.05 -3.08 2.15
N VAL A 115 -3.55 -3.39 3.35
CA VAL A 115 -4.95 -3.84 3.54
C VAL A 115 -5.93 -2.74 3.12
N VAL A 116 -5.75 -1.50 3.62
CA VAL A 116 -6.65 -0.39 3.30
C VAL A 116 -6.67 -0.09 1.81
N ILE A 117 -5.50 -0.03 1.16
CA ILE A 117 -5.40 0.22 -0.29
C ILE A 117 -6.05 -0.93 -1.07
N SER A 118 -5.83 -2.20 -0.66
CA SER A 118 -6.46 -3.36 -1.29
C SER A 118 -7.98 -3.29 -1.21
N LEU A 119 -8.53 -2.97 -0.04
CA LEU A 119 -9.98 -2.80 0.15
C LEU A 119 -10.52 -1.65 -0.71
N SER A 120 -9.78 -0.53 -0.81
CA SER A 120 -10.18 0.60 -1.66
C SER A 120 -10.19 0.22 -3.14
N VAL A 121 -9.19 -0.52 -3.63
CA VAL A 121 -9.17 -1.02 -5.01
C VAL A 121 -10.32 -2.01 -5.24
N MET A 122 -10.54 -2.95 -4.32
CA MET A 122 -11.63 -3.92 -4.42
C MET A 122 -13.00 -3.26 -4.50
N THR A 123 -13.27 -2.29 -3.62
CA THR A 123 -14.53 -1.54 -3.66
C THR A 123 -14.69 -0.73 -4.94
N GLY A 124 -13.60 -0.17 -5.49
CA GLY A 124 -13.59 0.49 -6.79
C GLY A 124 -13.96 -0.43 -7.95
N VAL A 125 -13.36 -1.61 -8.00
CA VAL A 125 -13.66 -2.62 -9.02
C VAL A 125 -15.11 -3.11 -8.92
N ILE A 126 -15.62 -3.30 -7.71
CA ILE A 126 -17.01 -3.67 -7.46
C ILE A 126 -17.97 -2.56 -7.90
N THR A 127 -17.64 -1.29 -7.62
CA THR A 127 -18.43 -0.14 -8.06
C THR A 127 -18.48 -0.08 -9.59
N LEU A 128 -17.33 -0.15 -10.24
CA LEU A 128 -17.20 -0.11 -11.69
C LEU A 128 -18.01 -1.25 -12.36
N GLY A 129 -17.93 -2.46 -11.84
CA GLY A 129 -18.67 -3.61 -12.35
C GLY A 129 -20.18 -3.52 -12.12
N GLY A 130 -20.59 -3.10 -10.93
CA GLY A 130 -22.01 -3.07 -10.54
C GLY A 130 -22.77 -1.84 -11.05
N VAL A 131 -22.18 -0.65 -10.98
CA VAL A 131 -22.84 0.61 -11.34
C VAL A 131 -22.65 0.92 -12.83
N ASP A 132 -21.40 0.90 -13.30
CA ASP A 132 -21.08 1.32 -14.66
C ASP A 132 -21.11 0.17 -15.67
N LYS A 133 -21.28 -1.07 -15.18
CA LYS A 133 -21.25 -2.30 -16.00
C LYS A 133 -19.98 -2.44 -16.85
N GLN A 134 -18.86 -2.00 -16.29
CA GLN A 134 -17.54 -2.03 -16.92
C GLN A 134 -16.52 -2.82 -16.05
N GLY A 135 -15.38 -3.14 -16.64
CA GLY A 135 -14.28 -3.80 -15.97
C GLY A 135 -14.48 -5.30 -15.73
N PRO A 136 -13.55 -5.93 -14.98
CA PRO A 136 -13.47 -7.39 -14.90
C PRO A 136 -14.63 -8.06 -14.15
N LEU A 137 -15.39 -7.33 -13.34
CA LEU A 137 -16.51 -7.87 -12.58
C LEU A 137 -17.89 -7.45 -13.12
N ALA A 138 -17.96 -6.84 -14.32
CA ALA A 138 -19.21 -6.35 -14.90
C ALA A 138 -20.30 -7.42 -15.06
N PHE A 139 -19.91 -8.68 -15.25
CA PHE A 139 -20.83 -9.81 -15.41
C PHE A 139 -21.25 -10.45 -14.07
N ALA A 140 -20.45 -10.26 -13.01
CA ALA A 140 -20.61 -10.97 -11.73
C ALA A 140 -21.23 -10.11 -10.63
N VAL A 141 -21.15 -8.77 -10.75
CA VAL A 141 -21.57 -7.83 -9.70
C VAL A 141 -22.93 -7.23 -10.01
N THR A 142 -23.84 -7.27 -9.02
CA THR A 142 -25.16 -6.63 -9.12
C THR A 142 -25.06 -5.12 -8.89
N TYR A 143 -26.06 -4.36 -9.40
CA TYR A 143 -26.16 -2.93 -9.16
C TYR A 143 -26.19 -2.58 -7.66
N VAL A 144 -26.89 -3.37 -6.85
CA VAL A 144 -27.01 -3.17 -5.40
C VAL A 144 -25.65 -3.27 -4.72
N SER A 145 -24.86 -4.30 -5.08
CA SER A 145 -23.50 -4.47 -4.55
C SER A 145 -22.56 -3.33 -4.98
N GLY A 146 -22.67 -2.90 -6.24
CA GLY A 146 -21.90 -1.77 -6.75
C GLY A 146 -22.23 -0.46 -6.03
N LYS A 147 -23.50 -0.19 -5.78
CA LYS A 147 -23.94 0.98 -5.01
C LYS A 147 -23.49 0.93 -3.54
N ALA A 148 -23.52 -0.25 -2.91
CA ALA A 148 -22.98 -0.43 -1.55
C ALA A 148 -21.48 -0.13 -1.50
N ALA A 149 -20.70 -0.67 -2.43
CA ALA A 149 -19.27 -0.41 -2.53
C ALA A 149 -18.95 1.07 -2.78
N GLN A 150 -19.73 1.74 -3.65
CA GLN A 150 -19.59 3.17 -3.91
C GLN A 150 -19.77 4.02 -2.64
N ARG A 151 -20.73 3.67 -1.78
CA ARG A 151 -20.96 4.37 -0.50
C ARG A 151 -19.78 4.24 0.46
N LEU A 152 -19.08 3.13 0.43
CA LEU A 152 -17.88 2.92 1.25
C LEU A 152 -16.70 3.78 0.78
N GLN A 153 -16.56 4.02 -0.53
CA GLN A 153 -15.47 4.82 -1.07
C GLN A 153 -15.63 6.33 -0.84
N ILE A 154 -16.82 6.85 -1.02
CA ILE A 154 -17.03 8.31 -1.14
C ILE A 154 -17.75 8.88 0.09
N GLY A 155 -18.15 8.05 1.05
CA GLY A 155 -18.83 8.50 2.28
C GLY A 155 -19.98 9.46 2.00
N ARG A 156 -20.90 9.38 1.17
CA ARG A 156 -21.88 10.33 0.66
C ARG A 156 -21.26 11.32 -0.33
N ALA A 157 -20.98 10.86 -1.54
CA ALA A 157 -20.90 11.77 -2.68
C ALA A 157 -22.26 12.44 -2.85
N HIS A 158 -22.24 13.73 -2.86
CA HIS A 158 -23.40 14.57 -3.11
C HIS A 158 -24.20 14.08 -4.32
N VAL A 159 -25.45 13.79 -4.05
CA VAL A 159 -26.50 13.63 -5.05
C VAL A 159 -26.72 14.98 -5.71
#